data_9842e56cee2b25f89cad32060cab9c33
#
_entry.id   9842e56cee2b25f89cad32060cab9c33
#
_cell.length_a   1.000
_cell.length_b   1.000
_cell.length_c   1.000
_cell.angle_alpha   90.00
_cell.angle_beta   90.00
_cell.angle_gamma   90.00
#
_symmetry.space_group_name_H-M   'P 1'
#
loop_
_entity.id
_entity.type
_entity.pdbx_description
1 polymer ?
#
loop_
_entity_poly.entity_id
_entity_poly.type
_entity_poly.pdbx_seq_one_letter_code
_entity_poly.pdbx_strand_id
1 'polypeptide(L)'
;RNIDRSVEPILNVENFSGNGFKDISFKVYPGEILGLAGVVGAGRTELAETIFGKDEVLGGKVILGNTDITGKSTSEVINLGLNYVPEDRFKHGIFKISDLGMNITGASLQSVGKYFVDRKREKEMYEYFKRSFKIKSMDVSDEIGSLSGGNQQKVVIAKAIASMPKLLILDEPTRGIDAGARGDVYRIIQELKERGLAILMISSDMEEIVQLSDRAVTMYHGRLNAEFVGEDINQGNLMSASFGVVKGEKVS
;
A
#
# COMPACT_ATOMS: atom_id res chain seq x y z
N ARG A 1 -16.27 -10.04 -4.57
CA ARG A 1 -15.21 -9.50 -5.45
C ARG A 1 -15.79 -8.79 -6.69
N ASN A 2 -16.89 -8.05 -6.55
CA ASN A 2 -17.44 -7.24 -7.65
C ASN A 2 -17.09 -5.77 -7.38
N ILE A 3 -16.14 -5.24 -8.14
CA ILE A 3 -15.79 -3.82 -8.13
C ILE A 3 -16.67 -3.09 -9.14
N ASP A 4 -17.31 -2.01 -8.69
CA ASP A 4 -18.06 -1.12 -9.57
C ASP A 4 -17.09 -0.25 -10.39
N ARG A 5 -16.88 -0.61 -11.64
CA ARG A 5 -16.02 0.13 -12.58
C ARG A 5 -16.77 1.25 -13.32
N SER A 6 -18.04 1.47 -13.02
CA SER A 6 -18.82 2.58 -13.57
C SER A 6 -18.58 3.91 -12.85
N VAL A 7 -17.99 3.84 -11.65
CA VAL A 7 -17.61 5.02 -10.87
C VAL A 7 -16.21 5.54 -11.28
N GLU A 8 -15.94 6.80 -10.98
CA GLU A 8 -14.63 7.39 -11.21
C GLU A 8 -13.55 6.67 -10.39
N PRO A 9 -12.40 6.30 -10.99
CA PRO A 9 -11.31 5.67 -10.26
C PRO A 9 -10.67 6.64 -9.26
N ILE A 10 -10.20 6.10 -8.14
CA ILE A 10 -9.37 6.86 -7.18
C ILE A 10 -7.97 7.10 -7.72
N LEU A 11 -7.39 6.10 -8.41
CA LEU A 11 -6.11 6.21 -9.10
C LEU A 11 -6.28 5.84 -10.55
N ASN A 12 -5.75 6.69 -11.44
CA ASN A 12 -5.65 6.41 -12.86
C ASN A 12 -4.19 6.61 -13.29
N VAL A 13 -3.56 5.53 -13.73
CA VAL A 13 -2.18 5.50 -14.23
C VAL A 13 -2.25 5.29 -15.74
N GLU A 14 -1.61 6.17 -16.52
CA GLU A 14 -1.70 6.21 -17.99
C GLU A 14 -0.31 6.24 -18.61
N ASN A 15 0.04 5.19 -19.36
CA ASN A 15 1.30 5.04 -20.10
C ASN A 15 2.54 5.43 -19.27
N PHE A 16 2.49 5.11 -17.97
CA PHE A 16 3.45 5.57 -16.99
C PHE A 16 4.77 4.81 -17.11
N SER A 17 5.87 5.54 -17.08
CA SER A 17 7.22 4.99 -17.25
C SER A 17 8.18 5.63 -16.25
N GLY A 18 9.07 4.83 -15.71
CA GLY A 18 10.12 5.22 -14.77
C GLY A 18 11.27 4.22 -14.80
N ASN A 19 12.17 4.35 -13.85
CA ASN A 19 13.28 3.40 -13.73
C ASN A 19 12.75 2.00 -13.39
N GLY A 20 13.09 1.00 -14.22
CA GLY A 20 12.69 -0.40 -14.01
C GLY A 20 11.30 -0.78 -14.51
N PHE A 21 10.52 0.16 -15.05
CA PHE A 21 9.20 -0.13 -15.63
C PHE A 21 8.86 0.81 -16.80
N LYS A 22 7.96 0.37 -17.69
CA LYS A 22 7.61 1.12 -18.90
C LYS A 22 6.18 0.85 -19.36
N ASP A 23 5.49 1.92 -19.83
CA ASP A 23 4.15 1.89 -20.46
C ASP A 23 3.11 1.19 -19.57
N ILE A 24 3.08 1.54 -18.29
CA ILE A 24 2.14 0.99 -17.31
C ILE A 24 0.83 1.77 -17.33
N SER A 25 -0.29 1.06 -17.51
CA SER A 25 -1.62 1.65 -17.43
C SER A 25 -2.54 0.77 -16.60
N PHE A 26 -3.16 1.32 -15.58
CA PHE A 26 -4.19 0.66 -14.75
C PHE A 26 -4.98 1.68 -13.95
N LYS A 27 -6.10 1.24 -13.38
CA LYS A 27 -6.96 2.05 -12.51
C LYS A 27 -7.20 1.31 -11.19
N VAL A 28 -7.40 2.06 -10.12
CA VAL A 28 -7.86 1.54 -8.81
C VAL A 28 -9.12 2.28 -8.42
N TYR A 29 -10.14 1.53 -8.00
CA TYR A 29 -11.46 2.06 -7.69
C TYR A 29 -11.70 2.18 -6.17
N PRO A 30 -12.68 2.99 -5.73
CA PRO A 30 -13.02 3.10 -4.30
C PRO A 30 -13.34 1.74 -3.68
N GLY A 31 -12.76 1.45 -2.52
CA GLY A 31 -13.00 0.18 -1.82
C GLY A 31 -12.49 -1.07 -2.56
N GLU A 32 -11.56 -0.89 -3.51
CA GLU A 32 -10.89 -1.99 -4.23
C GLU A 32 -9.55 -2.30 -3.59
N ILE A 33 -9.21 -3.59 -3.50
CA ILE A 33 -7.84 -4.05 -3.39
C ILE A 33 -7.40 -4.54 -4.77
N LEU A 34 -6.57 -3.72 -5.46
CA LEU A 34 -5.88 -4.16 -6.67
C LEU A 34 -4.55 -4.80 -6.27
N GLY A 35 -4.41 -6.09 -6.54
CA GLY A 35 -3.15 -6.81 -6.35
C GLY A 35 -2.22 -6.63 -7.54
N LEU A 36 -0.97 -6.23 -7.28
CA LEU A 36 0.11 -6.20 -8.26
C LEU A 36 1.08 -7.34 -7.97
N ALA A 37 0.94 -8.43 -8.68
CA ALA A 37 1.75 -9.63 -8.54
C ALA A 37 2.95 -9.61 -9.49
N GLY A 38 3.99 -10.37 -9.14
CA GLY A 38 5.18 -10.52 -9.98
C GLY A 38 6.34 -11.09 -9.17
N VAL A 39 7.36 -11.59 -9.86
CA VAL A 39 8.59 -12.03 -9.20
C VAL A 39 9.41 -10.84 -8.68
N VAL A 40 10.31 -11.11 -7.76
CA VAL A 40 11.27 -10.09 -7.27
C VAL A 40 12.05 -9.52 -8.46
N GLY A 41 12.18 -8.19 -8.52
CA GLY A 41 12.84 -7.49 -9.63
C GLY A 41 11.95 -7.26 -10.87
N ALA A 42 10.64 -7.51 -10.79
CA ALA A 42 9.71 -7.22 -11.88
C ALA A 42 9.44 -5.72 -12.11
N GLY A 43 9.88 -4.83 -11.19
CA GLY A 43 9.68 -3.38 -11.29
C GLY A 43 8.50 -2.85 -10.45
N ARG A 44 7.92 -3.66 -9.59
CA ARG A 44 6.70 -3.33 -8.80
C ARG A 44 6.95 -2.23 -7.76
N THR A 45 8.01 -2.39 -6.97
CA THR A 45 8.42 -1.40 -5.95
C THR A 45 8.81 -0.08 -6.61
N GLU A 46 9.58 -0.12 -7.71
CA GLU A 46 9.97 1.05 -8.48
C GLU A 46 8.75 1.81 -9.01
N LEU A 47 7.75 1.09 -9.52
CA LEU A 47 6.47 1.67 -9.93
C LEU A 47 5.77 2.38 -8.77
N ALA A 48 5.63 1.72 -7.62
CA ALA A 48 4.98 2.28 -6.44
C ALA A 48 5.72 3.51 -5.90
N GLU A 49 7.04 3.44 -5.80
CA GLU A 49 7.89 4.54 -5.32
C GLU A 49 7.84 5.74 -6.26
N THR A 50 7.79 5.51 -7.59
CA THR A 50 7.64 6.58 -8.58
C THR A 50 6.24 7.23 -8.50
N ILE A 51 5.16 6.44 -8.34
CA ILE A 51 3.80 6.96 -8.10
C ILE A 51 3.76 7.82 -6.82
N PHE A 52 4.45 7.38 -5.78
CA PHE A 52 4.52 8.09 -4.50
C PHE A 52 5.41 9.33 -4.52
N GLY A 53 6.15 9.58 -5.62
CA GLY A 53 7.01 10.75 -5.77
C GLY A 53 8.40 10.61 -5.14
N LYS A 54 8.91 9.37 -4.98
CA LYS A 54 10.27 9.10 -4.50
C LYS A 54 11.29 9.03 -5.63
N ASP A 55 10.85 8.63 -6.84
CA ASP A 55 11.69 8.43 -8.00
C ASP A 55 11.27 9.28 -9.20
N GLU A 56 12.15 9.41 -10.18
CA GLU A 56 11.96 10.23 -11.37
C GLU A 56 10.94 9.60 -12.33
N VAL A 57 10.03 10.44 -12.84
CA VAL A 57 9.06 10.08 -13.87
C VAL A 57 9.71 10.25 -15.26
N LEU A 58 9.71 9.19 -16.06
CA LEU A 58 10.24 9.22 -17.43
C LEU A 58 9.13 9.40 -18.49
N GLY A 59 7.86 9.28 -18.15
CA GLY A 59 6.75 9.49 -19.07
C GLY A 59 5.41 9.07 -18.49
N GLY A 60 4.34 9.45 -19.17
CA GLY A 60 2.97 9.13 -18.79
C GLY A 60 2.40 10.04 -17.70
N LYS A 61 1.29 9.61 -17.08
CA LYS A 61 0.55 10.39 -16.09
C LYS A 61 0.05 9.53 -14.95
N VAL A 62 -0.08 10.15 -13.78
CA VAL A 62 -0.75 9.58 -12.60
C VAL A 62 -1.75 10.59 -12.06
N ILE A 63 -3.02 10.20 -12.01
CA ILE A 63 -4.12 11.05 -11.55
C ILE A 63 -4.73 10.43 -10.30
N LEU A 64 -4.78 11.19 -9.22
CA LEU A 64 -5.41 10.82 -7.95
C LEU A 64 -6.74 11.59 -7.81
N GLY A 65 -7.86 10.88 -7.93
CA GLY A 65 -9.17 11.52 -8.10
C GLY A 65 -9.15 12.42 -9.34
N ASN A 66 -9.31 13.73 -9.13
CA ASN A 66 -9.28 14.73 -10.20
C ASN A 66 -7.95 15.53 -10.26
N THR A 67 -6.91 15.09 -9.56
CA THR A 67 -5.66 15.83 -9.43
C THR A 67 -4.51 15.08 -10.09
N ASP A 68 -3.80 15.72 -11.00
CA ASP A 68 -2.55 15.21 -11.56
C ASP A 68 -1.45 15.27 -10.48
N ILE A 69 -0.93 14.09 -10.12
CA ILE A 69 0.14 13.94 -9.12
C ILE A 69 1.49 13.58 -9.76
N THR A 70 1.57 13.55 -11.08
CA THR A 70 2.77 13.16 -11.82
C THR A 70 3.98 14.00 -11.43
N GLY A 71 5.01 13.35 -10.92
CA GLY A 71 6.27 14.03 -10.52
C GLY A 71 6.17 14.95 -9.30
N LYS A 72 5.05 14.93 -8.58
CA LYS A 72 4.94 15.66 -7.32
C LYS A 72 5.80 15.02 -6.23
N SER A 73 6.24 15.82 -5.29
CA SER A 73 6.98 15.35 -4.12
C SER A 73 6.12 14.46 -3.22
N THR A 74 6.75 13.58 -2.45
CA THR A 74 6.06 12.71 -1.47
C THR A 74 5.18 13.49 -0.51
N SER A 75 5.61 14.68 -0.06
CA SER A 75 4.83 15.53 0.83
C SER A 75 3.54 16.04 0.17
N GLU A 76 3.60 16.45 -1.09
CA GLU A 76 2.41 16.87 -1.86
C GLU A 76 1.47 15.69 -2.09
N VAL A 77 2.01 14.52 -2.44
CA VAL A 77 1.23 13.31 -2.70
C VAL A 77 0.48 12.85 -1.44
N ILE A 78 1.13 12.87 -0.27
CA ILE A 78 0.51 12.57 1.03
C ILE A 78 -0.63 13.56 1.32
N ASN A 79 -0.40 14.85 1.13
CA ASN A 79 -1.41 15.89 1.36
C ASN A 79 -2.63 15.77 0.41
N LEU A 80 -2.45 15.21 -0.77
CA LEU A 80 -3.51 14.93 -1.73
C LEU A 80 -4.29 13.65 -1.44
N GLY A 81 -3.80 12.83 -0.49
CA GLY A 81 -4.51 11.65 0.02
C GLY A 81 -4.01 10.32 -0.50
N LEU A 82 -2.76 10.21 -0.92
CA LEU A 82 -2.10 8.93 -1.20
C LEU A 82 -1.00 8.70 -0.19
N ASN A 83 -0.98 7.54 0.44
CA ASN A 83 0.12 7.15 1.32
C ASN A 83 0.70 5.78 0.92
N TYR A 84 1.91 5.49 1.43
CA TYR A 84 2.71 4.35 1.05
C TYR A 84 3.30 3.66 2.27
N VAL A 85 3.10 2.36 2.36
CA VAL A 85 3.72 1.46 3.34
C VAL A 85 4.82 0.68 2.61
N PRO A 86 6.09 0.95 2.90
CA PRO A 86 7.22 0.36 2.20
C PRO A 86 7.49 -1.09 2.63
N GLU A 87 8.12 -1.85 1.76
CA GLU A 87 8.61 -3.20 2.02
C GLU A 87 9.54 -3.25 3.23
N ASP A 88 10.57 -2.37 3.25
CA ASP A 88 11.50 -2.27 4.39
C ASP A 88 10.99 -1.26 5.43
N ARG A 89 10.20 -1.77 6.39
CA ARG A 89 9.68 -0.97 7.49
C ARG A 89 10.76 -0.35 8.35
N PHE A 90 11.94 -0.97 8.45
CA PHE A 90 13.03 -0.50 9.30
C PHE A 90 13.80 0.67 8.69
N LYS A 91 13.91 0.73 7.38
CA LYS A 91 14.58 1.84 6.69
C LYS A 91 13.66 3.02 6.43
N HIS A 92 12.40 2.75 6.09
CA HIS A 92 11.50 3.74 5.54
C HIS A 92 10.15 3.85 6.23
N GLY A 93 9.77 2.87 7.06
CA GLY A 93 8.43 2.80 7.68
C GLY A 93 8.35 3.36 9.09
N ILE A 94 9.41 3.20 9.90
CA ILE A 94 9.40 3.51 11.33
C ILE A 94 10.61 4.35 11.78
N PHE A 95 10.39 5.15 12.83
CA PHE A 95 11.46 5.81 13.57
C PHE A 95 11.89 4.88 14.72
N LYS A 96 12.95 4.10 14.53
CA LYS A 96 13.39 3.02 15.45
C LYS A 96 13.58 3.45 16.90
N ILE A 97 14.07 4.66 17.11
CA ILE A 97 14.40 5.24 18.42
C ILE A 97 13.27 6.09 19.00
N SER A 98 12.11 6.12 18.33
CA SER A 98 10.95 6.86 18.78
C SER A 98 9.91 5.92 19.38
N ASP A 99 9.11 6.46 20.30
CA ASP A 99 7.99 5.76 20.89
C ASP A 99 6.86 5.49 19.87
N LEU A 100 5.89 4.70 20.27
CA LEU A 100 4.75 4.30 19.42
C LEU A 100 3.86 5.49 19.06
N GLY A 101 3.66 6.41 20.01
CA GLY A 101 2.88 7.63 19.78
C GLY A 101 3.48 8.46 18.65
N MET A 102 4.76 8.75 18.73
CA MET A 102 5.49 9.53 17.71
C MET A 102 5.55 8.80 16.36
N ASN A 103 5.66 7.47 16.37
CA ASN A 103 5.60 6.70 15.13
C ASN A 103 4.25 6.81 14.43
N ILE A 104 3.13 6.75 15.15
CA ILE A 104 1.79 6.84 14.57
C ILE A 104 1.47 8.28 14.13
N THR A 105 1.81 9.27 14.93
CA THR A 105 1.44 10.66 14.67
C THR A 105 2.40 11.41 13.74
N GLY A 106 3.62 10.90 13.58
CA GLY A 106 4.67 11.55 12.78
C GLY A 106 4.31 11.83 11.33
N ALA A 107 3.39 11.06 10.72
CA ALA A 107 2.87 11.31 9.37
C ALA A 107 1.72 12.33 9.34
N SER A 108 1.12 12.64 10.49
CA SER A 108 -0.05 13.51 10.62
C SER A 108 0.24 14.82 11.38
N LEU A 109 1.51 15.20 11.51
CA LEU A 109 1.93 16.40 12.26
C LEU A 109 1.23 17.70 11.79
N GLN A 110 0.77 17.77 10.55
CA GLN A 110 -0.01 18.90 10.06
C GLN A 110 -1.43 18.96 10.67
N SER A 111 -1.98 17.83 11.10
CA SER A 111 -3.31 17.78 11.75
C SER A 111 -3.24 17.92 13.27
N VAL A 112 -2.05 17.74 13.86
CA VAL A 112 -1.85 17.72 15.33
C VAL A 112 -1.39 19.08 15.88
N GLY A 113 -1.11 20.06 15.02
CA GLY A 113 -0.73 21.43 15.43
C GLY A 113 0.60 21.90 14.85
N LYS A 114 0.60 23.13 14.33
CA LYS A 114 1.71 23.70 13.54
C LYS A 114 3.03 23.89 14.29
N TYR A 115 3.02 23.89 15.64
CA TYR A 115 4.19 24.23 16.46
C TYR A 115 4.39 23.43 17.77
N PHE A 116 3.41 22.60 18.18
CA PHE A 116 3.55 21.78 19.39
C PHE A 116 2.89 20.42 19.19
N VAL A 117 3.59 19.33 19.56
CA VAL A 117 3.01 17.99 19.63
C VAL A 117 1.98 18.00 20.76
N ASP A 118 0.70 17.88 20.43
CA ASP A 118 -0.35 17.70 21.41
C ASP A 118 -0.33 16.27 21.94
N ARG A 119 0.35 16.07 23.06
CA ARG A 119 0.51 14.77 23.73
C ARG A 119 -0.83 14.08 24.03
N LYS A 120 -1.89 14.84 24.22
CA LYS A 120 -3.22 14.28 24.48
C LYS A 120 -3.79 13.66 23.20
N ARG A 121 -3.76 14.37 22.09
CA ARG A 121 -4.19 13.85 20.77
C ARG A 121 -3.34 12.67 20.31
N GLU A 122 -2.03 12.75 20.53
CA GLU A 122 -1.10 11.65 20.26
C GLU A 122 -1.54 10.38 20.99
N LYS A 123 -1.80 10.48 22.29
CA LYS A 123 -2.27 9.36 23.11
C LYS A 123 -3.65 8.85 22.67
N GLU A 124 -4.59 9.73 22.36
CA GLU A 124 -5.94 9.36 21.89
C GLU A 124 -5.85 8.59 20.56
N MET A 125 -5.04 9.04 19.61
CA MET A 125 -4.82 8.39 18.32
C MET A 125 -4.14 7.03 18.49
N TYR A 126 -3.11 6.95 19.34
CA TYR A 126 -2.46 5.69 19.67
C TYR A 126 -3.44 4.69 20.28
N GLU A 127 -4.23 5.07 21.28
CA GLU A 127 -5.22 4.21 21.93
C GLU A 127 -6.31 3.74 20.94
N TYR A 128 -6.70 4.60 20.00
CA TYR A 128 -7.61 4.21 18.93
C TYR A 128 -7.01 3.09 18.06
N PHE A 129 -5.79 3.27 17.54
CA PHE A 129 -5.15 2.25 16.70
C PHE A 129 -4.76 1.00 17.48
N LYS A 130 -4.30 1.15 18.73
CA LYS A 130 -3.99 0.02 19.61
C LYS A 130 -5.20 -0.91 19.74
N ARG A 131 -6.39 -0.35 19.98
CA ARG A 131 -7.64 -1.12 20.09
C ARG A 131 -8.10 -1.66 18.73
N SER A 132 -8.17 -0.81 17.71
CA SER A 132 -8.68 -1.18 16.38
C SER A 132 -7.82 -2.26 15.71
N PHE A 133 -6.49 -2.14 15.80
CA PHE A 133 -5.56 -3.08 15.16
C PHE A 133 -5.05 -4.17 16.11
N LYS A 134 -5.53 -4.17 17.37
CA LYS A 134 -5.09 -5.11 18.41
C LYS A 134 -3.56 -5.15 18.51
N ILE A 135 -2.94 -3.96 18.59
CA ILE A 135 -1.47 -3.85 18.75
C ILE A 135 -1.12 -4.29 20.18
N LYS A 136 -0.24 -5.27 20.29
CA LYS A 136 0.24 -5.77 21.58
C LYS A 136 1.41 -4.90 22.06
N SER A 137 1.11 -3.94 22.90
CA SER A 137 2.06 -3.06 23.57
C SER A 137 1.52 -2.71 24.95
N MET A 138 2.37 -2.30 25.86
CA MET A 138 1.98 -1.91 27.22
C MET A 138 1.58 -0.43 27.25
N ASP A 139 2.41 0.45 26.68
CA ASP A 139 2.23 1.90 26.74
C ASP A 139 2.53 2.59 25.40
N VAL A 140 2.08 3.84 25.28
CA VAL A 140 2.37 4.72 24.13
C VAL A 140 3.86 5.06 24.01
N SER A 141 4.56 5.04 25.13
CA SER A 141 6.00 5.29 25.24
C SER A 141 6.90 4.08 24.95
N ASP A 142 6.30 2.91 24.67
CA ASP A 142 7.09 1.74 24.29
C ASP A 142 7.85 2.01 22.99
N GLU A 143 9.10 1.55 22.94
CA GLU A 143 9.87 1.62 21.69
C GLU A 143 9.33 0.61 20.68
N ILE A 144 9.14 1.05 19.44
CA ILE A 144 8.64 0.19 18.36
C ILE A 144 9.57 -1.01 18.11
N GLY A 145 10.85 -0.87 18.37
CA GLY A 145 11.85 -1.93 18.24
C GLY A 145 11.61 -3.12 19.18
N SER A 146 10.90 -2.92 20.31
CA SER A 146 10.54 -3.98 21.25
C SER A 146 9.40 -4.86 20.80
N LEU A 147 8.64 -4.43 19.79
CA LEU A 147 7.47 -5.16 19.29
C LEU A 147 7.87 -6.29 18.34
N SER A 148 7.02 -7.34 18.27
CA SER A 148 7.12 -8.35 17.21
C SER A 148 6.91 -7.75 15.83
N GLY A 149 7.42 -8.41 14.77
CA GLY A 149 7.29 -7.95 13.40
C GLY A 149 5.85 -7.65 12.97
N GLY A 150 4.90 -8.50 13.36
CA GLY A 150 3.48 -8.28 13.09
C GLY A 150 2.91 -7.04 13.79
N ASN A 151 3.29 -6.76 15.04
CA ASN A 151 2.87 -5.55 15.73
C ASN A 151 3.54 -4.30 15.16
N GLN A 152 4.81 -4.38 14.76
CA GLN A 152 5.48 -3.29 14.05
C GLN A 152 4.75 -2.95 12.76
N GLN A 153 4.35 -3.95 11.97
CA GLN A 153 3.60 -3.74 10.72
C GLN A 153 2.24 -3.06 10.97
N LYS A 154 1.53 -3.46 12.02
CA LYS A 154 0.28 -2.81 12.43
C LYS A 154 0.50 -1.32 12.74
N VAL A 155 1.60 -0.97 13.40
CA VAL A 155 1.98 0.43 13.68
C VAL A 155 2.29 1.19 12.38
N VAL A 156 3.02 0.58 11.44
CA VAL A 156 3.33 1.22 10.14
C VAL A 156 2.05 1.50 9.35
N ILE A 157 1.12 0.54 9.31
CA ILE A 157 -0.18 0.73 8.66
C ILE A 157 -0.98 1.83 9.38
N ALA A 158 -1.01 1.82 10.73
CA ALA A 158 -1.68 2.85 11.52
C ALA A 158 -1.14 4.25 11.22
N LYS A 159 0.19 4.40 11.16
CA LYS A 159 0.87 5.64 10.75
C LYS A 159 0.41 6.13 9.37
N ALA A 160 0.36 5.23 8.39
CA ALA A 160 -0.07 5.58 7.03
C ALA A 160 -1.54 5.99 6.97
N ILE A 161 -2.41 5.35 7.76
CA ILE A 161 -3.85 5.64 7.83
C ILE A 161 -4.15 6.92 8.66
N ALA A 162 -3.29 7.30 9.58
CA ALA A 162 -3.48 8.49 10.41
C ALA A 162 -3.63 9.78 9.60
N SER A 163 -3.08 9.82 8.37
CA SER A 163 -3.28 10.92 7.42
C SER A 163 -4.62 10.87 6.67
N MET A 164 -5.48 9.89 6.95
CA MET A 164 -6.77 9.64 6.28
C MET A 164 -6.65 9.61 4.73
N PRO A 165 -5.83 8.74 4.16
CA PRO A 165 -5.64 8.68 2.74
C PRO A 165 -6.88 8.18 2.01
N LYS A 166 -7.01 8.54 0.72
CA LYS A 166 -8.00 8.00 -0.22
C LYS A 166 -7.51 6.71 -0.86
N LEU A 167 -6.18 6.61 -1.00
CA LEU A 167 -5.47 5.46 -1.55
C LEU A 167 -4.28 5.11 -0.65
N LEU A 168 -4.12 3.82 -0.37
CA LEU A 168 -2.96 3.27 0.31
C LEU A 168 -2.22 2.30 -0.59
N ILE A 169 -0.93 2.52 -0.78
CA ILE A 169 -0.05 1.54 -1.41
C ILE A 169 0.59 0.69 -0.29
N LEU A 170 0.47 -0.63 -0.40
CA LEU A 170 1.09 -1.60 0.49
C LEU A 170 2.12 -2.42 -0.29
N ASP A 171 3.39 -2.27 0.03
CA ASP A 171 4.48 -3.00 -0.61
C ASP A 171 4.97 -4.12 0.29
N GLU A 172 4.74 -5.38 -0.13
CA GLU A 172 5.09 -6.61 0.59
C GLU A 172 4.61 -6.57 2.07
N PRO A 173 3.31 -6.34 2.35
CA PRO A 173 2.81 -5.97 3.68
C PRO A 173 3.05 -7.02 4.76
N THR A 174 3.26 -8.29 4.40
CA THR A 174 3.52 -9.36 5.38
C THR A 174 4.92 -9.96 5.29
N ARG A 175 5.82 -9.33 4.54
CA ARG A 175 7.20 -9.81 4.44
C ARG A 175 7.91 -9.78 5.79
N GLY A 176 8.52 -10.90 6.15
CA GLY A 176 9.21 -11.04 7.43
C GLY A 176 8.30 -11.06 8.66
N ILE A 177 7.01 -11.35 8.47
CA ILE A 177 6.04 -11.58 9.55
C ILE A 177 5.78 -13.07 9.67
N ASP A 178 5.69 -13.55 10.92
CA ASP A 178 5.34 -14.94 11.18
C ASP A 178 3.91 -15.29 10.74
N ALA A 179 3.67 -16.55 10.41
CA ALA A 179 2.39 -17.00 9.87
C ALA A 179 1.20 -16.71 10.80
N GLY A 180 1.41 -16.72 12.12
CA GLY A 180 0.35 -16.44 13.09
C GLY A 180 -0.08 -14.96 13.09
N ALA A 181 0.85 -14.05 12.81
CA ALA A 181 0.56 -12.61 12.78
C ALA A 181 0.04 -12.13 11.42
N ARG A 182 0.28 -12.87 10.31
CA ARG A 182 -0.20 -12.50 8.96
C ARG A 182 -1.72 -12.33 8.91
N GLY A 183 -2.47 -13.25 9.54
CA GLY A 183 -3.93 -13.19 9.59
C GLY A 183 -4.48 -11.91 10.19
N ASP A 184 -3.80 -11.36 11.20
CA ASP A 184 -4.17 -10.08 11.80
C ASP A 184 -3.97 -8.91 10.82
N VAL A 185 -2.86 -8.91 10.07
CA VAL A 185 -2.58 -7.89 9.04
C VAL A 185 -3.61 -7.98 7.91
N TYR A 186 -3.93 -9.18 7.45
CA TYR A 186 -4.95 -9.41 6.43
C TYR A 186 -6.33 -8.88 6.86
N ARG A 187 -6.71 -9.15 8.11
CA ARG A 187 -7.96 -8.63 8.67
C ARG A 187 -7.98 -7.09 8.66
N ILE A 188 -6.89 -6.45 9.05
CA ILE A 188 -6.78 -4.98 9.02
C ILE A 188 -6.94 -4.46 7.59
N ILE A 189 -6.26 -5.06 6.61
CA ILE A 189 -6.35 -4.66 5.20
C ILE A 189 -7.80 -4.78 4.68
N GLN A 190 -8.49 -5.87 5.00
CA GLN A 190 -9.89 -6.07 4.62
C GLN A 190 -10.82 -5.06 5.31
N GLU A 191 -10.65 -4.81 6.61
CA GLU A 191 -11.45 -3.81 7.34
C GLU A 191 -11.27 -2.40 6.77
N LEU A 192 -10.06 -2.03 6.32
CA LEU A 192 -9.79 -0.74 5.70
C LEU A 192 -10.49 -0.62 4.34
N LYS A 193 -10.42 -1.67 3.52
CA LYS A 193 -11.17 -1.76 2.27
C LYS A 193 -12.67 -1.62 2.48
N GLU A 194 -13.25 -2.34 3.45
CA GLU A 194 -14.68 -2.28 3.76
C GLU A 194 -15.15 -0.88 4.18
N ARG A 195 -14.24 -0.06 4.71
CA ARG A 195 -14.48 1.37 4.99
C ARG A 195 -14.34 2.26 3.76
N GLY A 196 -14.13 1.69 2.57
CA GLY A 196 -14.05 2.41 1.30
C GLY A 196 -12.64 2.85 0.88
N LEU A 197 -11.59 2.48 1.64
CA LEU A 197 -10.22 2.78 1.25
C LEU A 197 -9.83 2.00 0.00
N ALA A 198 -9.32 2.69 -1.02
CA ALA A 198 -8.71 2.06 -2.17
C ALA A 198 -7.28 1.59 -1.81
N ILE A 199 -6.90 0.39 -2.24
CA ILE A 199 -5.60 -0.22 -1.90
C ILE A 199 -4.93 -0.76 -3.16
N LEU A 200 -3.70 -0.33 -3.41
CA LEU A 200 -2.79 -0.99 -4.34
C LEU A 200 -1.85 -1.86 -3.52
N MET A 201 -2.01 -3.18 -3.60
CA MET A 201 -1.24 -4.14 -2.84
C MET A 201 -0.21 -4.84 -3.74
N ILE A 202 1.06 -4.64 -3.44
CA ILE A 202 2.18 -5.27 -4.14
C ILE A 202 2.63 -6.46 -3.31
N SER A 203 2.72 -7.64 -3.93
CA SER A 203 3.24 -8.83 -3.26
C SER A 203 3.89 -9.81 -4.22
N SER A 204 4.97 -10.43 -3.78
CA SER A 204 5.58 -11.59 -4.41
C SER A 204 4.96 -12.90 -3.91
N ASP A 205 4.21 -12.86 -2.82
CA ASP A 205 3.45 -13.98 -2.30
C ASP A 205 2.10 -14.08 -3.03
N MET A 206 2.00 -15.06 -3.94
CA MET A 206 0.79 -15.26 -4.75
C MET A 206 -0.42 -15.65 -3.89
N GLU A 207 -0.21 -16.28 -2.74
CA GLU A 207 -1.28 -16.63 -1.80
C GLU A 207 -1.90 -15.37 -1.19
N GLU A 208 -1.08 -14.39 -0.83
CA GLU A 208 -1.52 -13.08 -0.33
C GLU A 208 -2.38 -12.34 -1.38
N ILE A 209 -1.94 -12.32 -2.65
CA ILE A 209 -2.72 -11.74 -3.76
C ILE A 209 -4.05 -12.47 -3.93
N VAL A 210 -4.05 -13.81 -3.97
CA VAL A 210 -5.27 -14.61 -4.12
C VAL A 210 -6.26 -14.36 -2.97
N GLN A 211 -5.75 -14.24 -1.76
CA GLN A 211 -6.59 -14.12 -0.56
C GLN A 211 -7.22 -12.74 -0.42
N LEU A 212 -6.50 -11.68 -0.75
CA LEU A 212 -6.89 -10.31 -0.42
C LEU A 212 -7.45 -9.52 -1.61
N SER A 213 -6.99 -9.78 -2.84
CA SER A 213 -7.29 -8.91 -3.97
C SER A 213 -8.69 -9.15 -4.55
N ASP A 214 -9.34 -8.07 -4.96
CA ASP A 214 -10.59 -8.12 -5.73
C ASP A 214 -10.31 -8.33 -7.22
N ARG A 215 -9.19 -7.75 -7.68
CA ARG A 215 -8.62 -7.86 -9.01
C ARG A 215 -7.11 -7.91 -8.89
N ALA A 216 -6.45 -8.64 -9.78
CA ALA A 216 -5.00 -8.75 -9.78
C ALA A 216 -4.45 -8.45 -11.18
N VAL A 217 -3.34 -7.74 -11.21
CA VAL A 217 -2.52 -7.56 -12.42
C VAL A 217 -1.14 -8.13 -12.17
N THR A 218 -0.51 -8.66 -13.21
CA THR A 218 0.84 -9.21 -13.11
C THR A 218 1.85 -8.34 -13.85
N MET A 219 3.03 -8.25 -13.27
CA MET A 219 4.14 -7.51 -13.84
C MET A 219 5.31 -8.44 -14.18
N TYR A 220 5.80 -8.33 -15.42
CA TYR A 220 6.92 -9.09 -15.96
C TYR A 220 7.84 -8.17 -16.74
N HIS A 221 9.14 -8.17 -16.40
CA HIS A 221 10.15 -7.31 -17.02
C HIS A 221 9.71 -5.83 -17.17
N GLY A 222 9.20 -5.25 -16.09
CA GLY A 222 8.83 -3.84 -16.06
C GLY A 222 7.56 -3.48 -16.83
N ARG A 223 6.74 -4.45 -17.25
CA ARG A 223 5.47 -4.24 -17.97
C ARG A 223 4.34 -5.03 -17.35
N LEU A 224 3.12 -4.51 -17.43
CA LEU A 224 1.95 -5.31 -17.13
C LEU A 224 1.72 -6.30 -18.28
N ASN A 225 1.40 -7.54 -17.95
CA ASN A 225 1.20 -8.59 -18.95
C ASN A 225 -0.11 -9.35 -18.83
N ALA A 226 -0.79 -9.32 -17.69
CA ALA A 226 -2.11 -9.93 -17.52
C ALA A 226 -2.93 -9.24 -16.43
N GLU A 227 -4.26 -9.31 -16.56
CA GLU A 227 -5.24 -8.95 -15.54
C GLU A 227 -6.14 -10.14 -15.22
N PHE A 228 -6.44 -10.36 -13.95
CA PHE A 228 -7.26 -11.45 -13.45
C PHE A 228 -8.38 -10.94 -12.56
N VAL A 229 -9.56 -11.54 -12.69
CA VAL A 229 -10.76 -11.23 -11.90
C VAL A 229 -11.43 -12.51 -11.43
N GLY A 230 -12.15 -12.46 -10.31
CA GLY A 230 -12.95 -13.59 -9.82
C GLY A 230 -12.13 -14.85 -9.56
N GLU A 231 -12.52 -15.98 -10.17
CA GLU A 231 -11.88 -17.29 -10.00
C GLU A 231 -10.53 -17.40 -10.73
N ASP A 232 -10.28 -16.51 -11.70
CA ASP A 232 -9.00 -16.47 -12.41
C ASP A 232 -7.87 -15.94 -11.53
N ILE A 233 -8.19 -15.28 -10.40
CA ILE A 233 -7.21 -14.92 -9.37
C ILE A 233 -6.86 -16.19 -8.59
N ASN A 234 -5.92 -16.97 -9.11
CA ASN A 234 -5.40 -18.18 -8.48
C ASN A 234 -3.88 -18.27 -8.64
N GLN A 235 -3.25 -19.05 -7.78
CA GLN A 235 -1.78 -19.17 -7.74
C GLN A 235 -1.19 -19.60 -9.08
N GLY A 236 -1.85 -20.54 -9.79
CA GLY A 236 -1.37 -21.06 -11.06
C GLY A 236 -1.31 -20.01 -12.15
N ASN A 237 -2.38 -19.22 -12.31
CA ASN A 237 -2.46 -18.14 -13.29
C ASN A 237 -1.48 -17.01 -12.97
N LEU A 238 -1.46 -16.57 -11.70
CA LEU A 238 -0.57 -15.50 -11.24
C LEU A 238 0.91 -15.89 -11.41
N MET A 239 1.27 -17.10 -11.02
CA MET A 239 2.63 -17.62 -11.15
C MET A 239 3.04 -17.71 -12.62
N SER A 240 2.21 -18.30 -13.48
CA SER A 240 2.50 -18.42 -14.91
C SER A 240 2.72 -17.06 -15.56
N ALA A 241 1.81 -16.09 -15.31
CA ALA A 241 1.93 -14.75 -15.85
C ALA A 241 3.15 -14.00 -15.29
N SER A 242 3.50 -14.19 -14.01
CA SER A 242 4.69 -13.59 -13.40
C SER A 242 6.02 -14.08 -14.01
N PHE A 243 5.97 -15.20 -14.73
CA PHE A 243 7.10 -15.72 -15.56
C PHE A 243 6.90 -15.47 -17.06
N GLY A 244 5.96 -14.63 -17.44
CA GLY A 244 5.72 -14.25 -18.84
C GLY A 244 4.87 -15.24 -19.64
N VAL A 245 4.32 -16.28 -18.99
CA VAL A 245 3.43 -17.26 -19.65
C VAL A 245 1.99 -16.86 -19.43
N VAL A 246 1.38 -16.20 -20.41
CA VAL A 246 -0.02 -15.74 -20.35
C VAL A 246 -0.87 -16.66 -21.23
N LYS A 247 -1.86 -17.31 -20.62
CA LYS A 247 -2.94 -18.01 -21.36
C LYS A 247 -4.09 -17.01 -21.56
N GLY A 248 -4.24 -16.46 -22.75
CA GLY A 248 -5.32 -15.52 -23.06
C GLY A 248 -4.84 -14.09 -23.31
N GLU A 249 -5.73 -13.21 -23.68
CA GLU A 249 -5.49 -11.88 -24.23
C GLU A 249 -4.52 -11.01 -23.43
N LYS A 250 -3.59 -10.37 -24.14
CA LYS A 250 -2.69 -9.36 -23.60
C LYS A 250 -3.52 -8.15 -23.15
N VAL A 251 -3.18 -7.60 -22.00
CA VAL A 251 -3.66 -6.28 -21.57
C VAL A 251 -3.26 -5.26 -22.64
N SER A 252 -4.25 -4.68 -23.31
CA SER A 252 -4.10 -3.63 -24.31
C SER A 252 -4.06 -2.26 -23.63
#